data_dbc89f1e906878cff14077185ca68e53
#
_entry.id   dbc89f1e906878cff14077185ca68e53
#
_cell.length_a   1.000
_cell.length_b   1.000
_cell.length_c   1.000
_cell.angle_alpha   90.00
_cell.angle_beta   90.00
_cell.angle_gamma   90.00
#
_symmetry.space_group_name_H-M   'P 1'
#
loop_
_entity.id
_entity.type
_entity.pdbx_description
1 polymer ?
#
loop_
_entity_poly.entity_id
_entity_poly.type
_entity_poly.pdbx_seq_one_letter_code
_entity_poly.pdbx_strand_id
1 'polypeptide(L)'
;QMCIRDRCDTEIVTFTTKGDRQLDRPLDKIGGKGVFVTEIEQALQSGEIDFAVHSAKDLPVTLGEGLEISGVCPRGNYRDMLVTKKGIAFNDSDVFTVGTGSQRRRGGFARLYPNAKFADIRGNVGTRLQKLSDGLYDGIILCAAGTERLGHSLEEYDVKEFEPWELLPA
;
A
#
# COMPACT_ATOMS: atom_id res chain seq x y z
N GLN A 1 -14.63 -0.25 -8.40
CA GLN A 1 -15.47 0.95 -8.66
C GLN A 1 -15.41 1.48 -10.10
N MET A 2 -14.53 1.01 -10.97
CA MET A 2 -14.48 1.46 -12.38
C MET A 2 -15.44 0.70 -13.31
N CYS A 3 -15.83 -0.51 -12.99
CA CYS A 3 -16.72 -1.32 -13.83
C CYS A 3 -18.20 -0.92 -13.75
N ILE A 4 -18.60 -0.16 -12.75
CA ILE A 4 -20.01 0.23 -12.53
C ILE A 4 -20.50 1.30 -13.50
N ARG A 5 -19.63 1.90 -14.31
CA ARG A 5 -19.98 3.09 -15.09
C ARG A 5 -20.64 2.81 -16.44
N ASP A 6 -20.44 1.63 -17.02
CA ASP A 6 -20.75 1.44 -18.43
C ASP A 6 -21.34 0.08 -18.82
N ARG A 7 -22.47 -0.37 -18.29
CA ARG A 7 -23.32 -1.36 -18.97
C ARG A 7 -23.21 -2.83 -18.55
N CYS A 8 -22.50 -3.17 -17.49
CA CYS A 8 -22.52 -4.53 -16.95
C CYS A 8 -22.98 -4.51 -15.50
N ASP A 9 -23.92 -5.37 -15.16
CA ASP A 9 -24.20 -5.66 -13.76
C ASP A 9 -23.01 -6.43 -13.20
N THR A 10 -22.45 -5.95 -12.09
CA THR A 10 -21.29 -6.58 -11.43
C THR A 10 -21.60 -6.89 -9.99
N GLU A 11 -21.27 -8.10 -9.58
CA GLU A 11 -21.27 -8.52 -8.18
C GLU A 11 -19.85 -8.49 -7.63
N ILE A 12 -19.66 -7.90 -6.45
CA ILE A 12 -18.36 -7.86 -5.79
C ILE A 12 -18.24 -9.01 -4.81
N VAL A 13 -17.37 -9.97 -5.13
CA VAL A 13 -17.02 -11.08 -4.24
C VAL A 13 -15.75 -10.70 -3.48
N THR A 14 -15.78 -10.76 -2.15
CA THR A 14 -14.64 -10.40 -1.29
C THR A 14 -13.95 -11.66 -0.76
N PHE A 15 -12.64 -11.70 -0.87
CA PHE A 15 -11.80 -12.78 -0.35
C PHE A 15 -10.97 -12.29 0.83
N THR A 16 -10.87 -13.13 1.87
CA THR A 16 -9.93 -12.91 2.97
C THR A 16 -8.72 -13.81 2.74
N THR A 17 -7.64 -13.22 2.26
CA THR A 17 -6.41 -13.96 1.94
C THR A 17 -5.60 -14.34 3.18
N LYS A 18 -4.63 -15.25 3.02
CA LYS A 18 -3.68 -15.59 4.11
C LYS A 18 -2.92 -14.36 4.62
N GLY A 19 -2.61 -13.41 3.73
CA GLY A 19 -1.97 -12.16 4.10
C GLY A 19 -2.83 -11.25 4.97
N ASP A 20 -4.14 -11.27 4.77
CA ASP A 20 -5.09 -10.50 5.57
C ASP A 20 -5.29 -11.09 6.97
N ARG A 21 -5.16 -12.42 7.10
CA ARG A 21 -5.34 -13.14 8.38
C ARG A 21 -4.16 -13.01 9.33
N GLN A 22 -2.95 -12.75 8.81
CA GLN A 22 -1.71 -12.72 9.59
C GLN A 22 -1.18 -11.29 9.73
N LEU A 23 -1.89 -10.47 10.49
CA LEU A 23 -1.52 -9.07 10.73
C LEU A 23 -0.38 -8.91 11.76
N ASP A 24 -0.12 -9.93 12.56
CA ASP A 24 0.82 -9.89 13.69
C ASP A 24 2.29 -10.14 13.27
N ARG A 25 2.53 -10.53 12.02
CA ARG A 25 3.88 -10.86 11.53
C ARG A 25 4.28 -9.98 10.36
N PRO A 26 5.56 -9.56 10.26
CA PRO A 26 6.09 -8.90 9.08
C PRO A 26 5.87 -9.74 7.82
N LEU A 27 5.59 -9.09 6.66
CA LEU A 27 5.28 -9.78 5.39
C LEU A 27 6.40 -10.71 4.91
N ASP A 28 7.65 -10.33 5.15
CA ASP A 28 8.85 -11.12 4.83
C ASP A 28 8.96 -12.43 5.64
N LYS A 29 8.28 -12.51 6.76
CA LYS A 29 8.21 -13.70 7.64
C LYS A 29 6.97 -14.56 7.39
N ILE A 30 6.00 -14.09 6.63
CA ILE A 30 4.84 -14.85 6.17
C ILE A 30 5.26 -15.59 4.90
N GLY A 31 6.09 -16.65 5.03
CA GLY A 31 6.69 -17.34 3.90
C GLY A 31 5.69 -17.84 2.85
N GLY A 32 6.00 -17.62 1.56
CA GLY A 32 5.30 -18.14 0.39
C GLY A 32 5.08 -17.07 -0.70
N LYS A 33 5.26 -17.46 -1.97
CA LYS A 33 4.83 -16.64 -3.10
C LYS A 33 3.29 -16.63 -3.12
N GLY A 34 2.68 -15.47 -3.40
CA GLY A 34 1.24 -15.39 -3.63
C GLY A 34 0.36 -15.30 -2.38
N VAL A 35 0.87 -14.80 -1.24
CA VAL A 35 0.12 -14.69 0.03
C VAL A 35 -1.20 -13.91 -0.10
N PHE A 36 -1.33 -13.07 -1.12
CA PHE A 36 -2.53 -12.27 -1.42
C PHE A 36 -3.23 -12.70 -2.72
N VAL A 37 -2.72 -13.70 -3.42
CA VAL A 37 -3.12 -13.98 -4.80
C VAL A 37 -3.67 -15.40 -4.98
N THR A 38 -3.17 -16.37 -4.22
CA THR A 38 -3.46 -17.80 -4.43
C THR A 38 -4.95 -18.13 -4.39
N GLU A 39 -5.67 -17.63 -3.38
CA GLU A 39 -7.10 -17.88 -3.24
C GLU A 39 -7.90 -17.24 -4.36
N ILE A 40 -7.48 -16.08 -4.84
CA ILE A 40 -8.14 -15.35 -5.93
C ILE A 40 -7.84 -16.02 -7.28
N GLU A 41 -6.60 -16.48 -7.52
CA GLU A 41 -6.25 -17.25 -8.73
C GLU A 41 -7.05 -18.54 -8.82
N GLN A 42 -7.23 -19.25 -7.70
CA GLN A 42 -8.05 -20.46 -7.65
C GLN A 42 -9.52 -20.17 -7.98
N ALA A 43 -10.07 -19.08 -7.47
CA ALA A 43 -11.44 -18.66 -7.76
C ALA A 43 -11.64 -18.28 -9.24
N LEU A 44 -10.64 -17.63 -9.86
CA LEU A 44 -10.64 -17.39 -11.32
C LEU A 44 -10.58 -18.70 -12.12
N GLN A 45 -9.68 -19.60 -11.77
CA GLN A 45 -9.49 -20.89 -12.47
C GLN A 45 -10.72 -21.81 -12.34
N SER A 46 -11.42 -21.76 -11.21
CA SER A 46 -12.65 -22.53 -11.00
C SER A 46 -13.91 -21.90 -11.63
N GLY A 47 -13.80 -20.64 -12.12
CA GLY A 47 -14.93 -19.89 -12.64
C GLY A 47 -15.89 -19.36 -11.57
N GLU A 48 -15.47 -19.29 -10.33
CA GLU A 48 -16.20 -18.67 -9.22
C GLU A 48 -16.32 -17.15 -9.41
N ILE A 49 -15.29 -16.54 -10.00
CA ILE A 49 -15.25 -15.14 -10.40
C ILE A 49 -14.74 -14.99 -11.83
N ASP A 50 -15.21 -13.96 -12.54
CA ASP A 50 -14.83 -13.71 -13.94
C ASP A 50 -13.52 -12.91 -14.05
N PHE A 51 -13.25 -11.99 -13.12
CA PHE A 51 -12.01 -11.21 -13.08
C PHE A 51 -11.68 -10.74 -11.68
N ALA A 52 -10.40 -10.46 -11.44
CA ALA A 52 -9.87 -9.95 -10.19
C ALA A 52 -9.20 -8.59 -10.39
N VAL A 53 -9.34 -7.70 -9.40
CA VAL A 53 -8.67 -6.39 -9.40
C VAL A 53 -7.49 -6.44 -8.42
N HIS A 54 -6.28 -6.21 -8.94
CA HIS A 54 -5.05 -6.24 -8.18
C HIS A 54 -4.21 -4.97 -8.35
N SER A 55 -3.42 -4.66 -7.33
CA SER A 55 -2.26 -3.78 -7.52
C SER A 55 -1.17 -4.58 -8.24
N ALA A 56 -0.62 -4.06 -9.32
CA ALA A 56 0.38 -4.78 -10.13
C ALA A 56 1.61 -5.23 -9.33
N LYS A 57 2.00 -4.47 -8.29
CA LYS A 57 3.11 -4.82 -7.38
C LYS A 57 2.87 -6.10 -6.56
N ASP A 58 1.62 -6.50 -6.39
CA ASP A 58 1.21 -7.65 -5.58
C ASP A 58 1.02 -8.91 -6.46
N LEU A 59 1.04 -8.75 -7.79
CA LEU A 59 0.99 -9.87 -8.72
C LEU A 59 2.35 -10.57 -8.81
N PRO A 60 2.35 -11.92 -8.97
CA PRO A 60 3.57 -12.64 -9.25
C PRO A 60 4.12 -12.28 -10.63
N VAL A 61 5.43 -12.44 -10.83
CA VAL A 61 6.10 -12.21 -12.13
C VAL A 61 5.53 -13.14 -13.22
N THR A 62 5.17 -14.36 -12.83
CA THR A 62 4.52 -15.33 -13.70
C THR A 62 3.16 -15.65 -13.11
N LEU A 63 2.11 -15.38 -13.86
CA LEU A 63 0.73 -15.70 -13.47
C LEU A 63 0.50 -17.22 -13.51
N GLY A 64 -0.52 -17.68 -12.81
CA GLY A 64 -1.00 -19.06 -12.89
C GLY A 64 -1.44 -19.43 -14.30
N GLU A 65 -1.40 -20.74 -14.60
CA GLU A 65 -1.82 -21.26 -15.91
C GLU A 65 -3.26 -20.86 -16.21
N GLY A 66 -3.51 -20.38 -17.44
CA GLY A 66 -4.83 -19.92 -17.90
C GLY A 66 -5.23 -18.53 -17.44
N LEU A 67 -4.35 -17.80 -16.72
CA LEU A 67 -4.61 -16.45 -16.27
C LEU A 67 -3.79 -15.43 -17.09
N GLU A 68 -4.41 -14.28 -17.35
CA GLU A 68 -3.80 -13.18 -18.07
C GLU A 68 -4.16 -11.82 -17.48
N ILE A 69 -3.39 -10.78 -17.79
CA ILE A 69 -3.75 -9.41 -17.47
C ILE A 69 -4.60 -8.87 -18.61
N SER A 70 -5.92 -8.85 -18.43
CA SER A 70 -6.88 -8.40 -19.44
C SER A 70 -7.01 -6.88 -19.56
N GLY A 71 -6.54 -6.13 -18.58
CA GLY A 71 -6.59 -4.67 -18.60
C GLY A 71 -5.75 -3.99 -17.53
N VAL A 72 -5.34 -2.76 -17.81
CA VAL A 72 -4.58 -1.92 -16.88
C VAL A 72 -5.23 -0.54 -16.80
N CYS A 73 -5.51 -0.07 -15.61
CA CYS A 73 -6.02 1.27 -15.40
C CYS A 73 -4.96 2.35 -15.63
N PRO A 74 -5.35 3.58 -15.98
CA PRO A 74 -4.42 4.70 -15.99
C PRO A 74 -3.66 4.80 -14.67
N ARG A 75 -2.36 5.09 -14.78
CA ARG A 75 -1.49 5.18 -13.60
C ARG A 75 -1.90 6.41 -12.76
N GLY A 76 -2.16 6.19 -11.46
CA GLY A 76 -2.36 7.26 -10.51
C GLY A 76 -1.04 7.89 -10.05
N ASN A 77 -1.10 8.81 -9.10
CA ASN A 77 0.08 9.41 -8.50
C ASN A 77 0.91 8.35 -7.76
N TYR A 78 2.00 7.94 -8.37
CA TYR A 78 2.86 6.86 -7.88
C TYR A 78 3.85 7.29 -6.80
N ARG A 79 3.90 8.60 -6.48
CA ARG A 79 4.84 9.12 -5.48
C ARG A 79 4.53 8.55 -4.10
N ASP A 80 5.58 8.36 -3.33
CA ASP A 80 5.46 8.15 -1.90
C ASP A 80 5.40 9.51 -1.19
N MET A 81 4.72 9.56 -0.06
CA MET A 81 4.59 10.77 0.74
C MET A 81 4.82 10.47 2.22
N LEU A 82 5.49 11.37 2.91
CA LEU A 82 5.52 11.42 4.36
C LEU A 82 4.29 12.16 4.86
N VAL A 83 3.57 11.55 5.75
CA VAL A 83 2.40 12.14 6.43
C VAL A 83 2.74 12.27 7.91
N THR A 84 2.58 13.48 8.46
CA THR A 84 2.82 13.81 9.88
C THR A 84 1.60 14.49 10.47
N LYS A 85 1.52 14.58 11.78
CA LYS A 85 0.51 15.44 12.42
C LYS A 85 0.75 16.89 12.02
N LYS A 86 -0.31 17.68 12.02
CA LYS A 86 -0.26 19.11 11.67
C LYS A 86 0.76 19.86 12.51
N GLY A 87 1.54 20.71 11.86
CA GLY A 87 2.58 21.53 12.50
C GLY A 87 3.88 20.78 12.82
N ILE A 88 4.02 19.50 12.40
CA ILE A 88 5.24 18.73 12.62
C ILE A 88 6.01 18.62 11.32
N ALA A 89 7.20 19.19 11.29
CA ALA A 89 8.17 19.06 10.21
C ALA A 89 9.49 18.51 10.77
N PHE A 90 10.18 17.67 10.01
CA PHE A 90 11.47 17.08 10.40
C PHE A 90 12.59 17.57 9.51
N ASN A 91 13.76 17.75 10.12
CA ASN A 91 15.02 17.99 9.46
C ASN A 91 15.83 16.69 9.41
N ASP A 92 16.89 16.66 8.64
CA ASP A 92 17.79 15.52 8.47
C ASP A 92 18.53 15.12 9.77
N SER A 93 18.71 16.07 10.70
CA SER A 93 19.32 15.85 12.01
C SER A 93 18.37 15.30 13.08
N ASP A 94 17.06 15.34 12.86
CA ASP A 94 16.06 14.96 13.85
C ASP A 94 15.99 13.45 14.05
N VAL A 95 15.70 13.03 15.28
CA VAL A 95 15.43 11.63 15.62
C VAL A 95 13.93 11.47 15.79
N PHE A 96 13.31 10.72 14.89
CA PHE A 96 11.87 10.48 14.90
C PHE A 96 11.56 9.08 14.37
N THR A 97 10.36 8.57 14.68
CA THR A 97 9.93 7.22 14.31
C THR A 97 8.98 7.25 13.14
N VAL A 98 9.34 6.55 12.04
CA VAL A 98 8.54 6.45 10.82
C VAL A 98 7.93 5.06 10.68
N GLY A 99 6.59 5.04 10.54
CA GLY A 99 5.83 3.82 10.29
C GLY A 99 5.92 3.39 8.81
N THR A 100 6.65 2.30 8.54
CA THR A 100 6.65 1.65 7.22
C THR A 100 7.12 0.20 7.32
N GLY A 101 6.40 -0.73 6.67
CA GLY A 101 6.83 -2.13 6.49
C GLY A 101 7.63 -2.37 5.20
N SER A 102 7.89 -1.34 4.39
CA SER A 102 8.58 -1.48 3.10
C SER A 102 10.07 -1.27 3.24
N GLN A 103 10.88 -2.28 2.92
CA GLN A 103 12.35 -2.16 2.91
C GLN A 103 12.84 -1.12 1.90
N ARG A 104 12.19 -1.02 0.74
CA ARG A 104 12.47 0.01 -0.27
C ARG A 104 12.33 1.42 0.32
N ARG A 105 11.20 1.68 1.01
CA ARG A 105 10.95 2.96 1.67
C ARG A 105 11.95 3.24 2.78
N ARG A 106 12.27 2.23 3.61
CA ARG A 106 13.29 2.38 4.67
C ARG A 106 14.64 2.80 4.10
N GLY A 107 15.14 2.06 3.11
CA GLY A 107 16.43 2.36 2.49
C GLY A 107 16.50 3.72 1.81
N GLY A 108 15.46 4.09 1.04
CA GLY A 108 15.39 5.38 0.38
C GLY A 108 15.24 6.54 1.37
N PHE A 109 14.37 6.40 2.36
CA PHE A 109 14.11 7.43 3.35
C PHE A 109 15.30 7.67 4.30
N ALA A 110 16.04 6.62 4.67
CA ALA A 110 17.25 6.75 5.50
C ALA A 110 18.36 7.58 4.84
N ARG A 111 18.37 7.71 3.51
CA ARG A 111 19.30 8.62 2.81
C ARG A 111 18.93 10.09 3.01
N LEU A 112 17.67 10.40 3.14
CA LEU A 112 17.15 11.76 3.34
C LEU A 112 17.17 12.15 4.82
N TYR A 113 16.89 11.17 5.69
CA TYR A 113 16.78 11.35 7.13
C TYR A 113 17.59 10.26 7.85
N PRO A 114 18.93 10.44 7.99
CA PRO A 114 19.83 9.39 8.51
C PRO A 114 19.51 8.95 9.95
N ASN A 115 18.91 9.85 10.75
CA ASN A 115 18.60 9.61 12.15
C ASN A 115 17.17 9.06 12.37
N ALA A 116 16.37 8.90 11.29
CA ALA A 116 15.03 8.35 11.39
C ALA A 116 15.06 6.89 11.84
N LYS A 117 14.20 6.55 12.80
CA LYS A 117 13.95 5.18 13.24
C LYS A 117 12.75 4.62 12.47
N PHE A 118 12.77 3.32 12.18
CA PHE A 118 11.70 2.68 11.43
C PHE A 118 10.97 1.66 12.30
N ALA A 119 9.65 1.72 12.28
CA ALA A 119 8.79 0.73 12.89
C ALA A 119 7.81 0.16 11.86
N ASP A 120 7.45 -1.12 12.01
CA ASP A 120 6.49 -1.75 11.13
C ASP A 120 5.09 -1.17 11.34
N ILE A 121 4.40 -0.90 10.23
CA ILE A 121 3.00 -0.47 10.23
C ILE A 121 2.19 -1.36 9.28
N ARG A 122 1.07 -1.86 9.77
CA ARG A 122 0.13 -2.71 9.03
C ARG A 122 -1.26 -2.09 9.03
N GLY A 123 -2.09 -2.55 8.10
CA GLY A 123 -3.45 -2.08 7.90
C GLY A 123 -3.61 -1.31 6.60
N ASN A 124 -4.86 -0.97 6.27
CA ASN A 124 -5.20 -0.08 5.15
C ASN A 124 -4.81 1.37 5.46
N VAL A 125 -5.03 2.28 4.49
CA VAL A 125 -4.66 3.71 4.64
C VAL A 125 -5.32 4.33 5.87
N GLY A 126 -6.63 4.14 6.05
CA GLY A 126 -7.37 4.69 7.19
C GLY A 126 -6.83 4.19 8.54
N THR A 127 -6.56 2.88 8.66
CA THR A 127 -5.95 2.30 9.87
C THR A 127 -4.58 2.90 10.17
N ARG A 128 -3.77 3.16 9.14
CA ARG A 128 -2.43 3.76 9.33
C ARG A 128 -2.52 5.22 9.74
N LEU A 129 -3.45 5.99 9.16
CA LEU A 129 -3.71 7.37 9.57
C LEU A 129 -4.19 7.42 11.02
N GLN A 130 -5.07 6.51 11.44
CA GLN A 130 -5.50 6.42 12.82
C GLN A 130 -4.32 6.15 13.77
N LYS A 131 -3.44 5.21 13.44
CA LYS A 131 -2.22 4.93 14.22
C LYS A 131 -1.29 6.13 14.34
N LEU A 132 -1.19 6.97 13.29
CA LEU A 132 -0.46 8.22 13.34
C LEU A 132 -1.14 9.21 14.30
N SER A 133 -2.46 9.36 14.21
CA SER A 133 -3.25 10.22 15.11
C SER A 133 -3.13 9.78 16.56
N ASP A 134 -3.09 8.48 16.82
CA ASP A 134 -2.91 7.89 18.17
C ASP A 134 -1.48 8.11 18.71
N GLY A 135 -0.54 8.62 17.89
CA GLY A 135 0.83 8.91 18.30
C GLY A 135 1.75 7.70 18.38
N LEU A 136 1.41 6.59 17.72
CA LEU A 136 2.27 5.41 17.65
C LEU A 136 3.50 5.63 16.75
N TYR A 137 3.45 6.65 15.90
CA TYR A 137 4.52 7.08 15.00
C TYR A 137 4.55 8.61 14.95
N ASP A 138 5.73 9.17 14.69
CA ASP A 138 5.90 10.59 14.45
C ASP A 138 5.53 10.94 12.98
N GLY A 139 5.73 9.99 12.08
CA GLY A 139 5.34 10.06 10.68
C GLY A 139 5.07 8.68 10.09
N ILE A 140 4.35 8.63 8.96
CA ILE A 140 4.12 7.39 8.20
C ILE A 140 4.38 7.64 6.72
N ILE A 141 4.81 6.60 5.98
CA ILE A 141 5.00 6.72 4.53
C ILE A 141 3.86 6.00 3.82
N LEU A 142 3.09 6.76 3.05
CA LEU A 142 1.99 6.29 2.22
C LEU A 142 2.29 6.49 0.73
N CYS A 143 1.53 5.82 -0.14
CA CYS A 143 1.50 6.10 -1.57
C CYS A 143 0.36 7.06 -1.86
N ALA A 144 0.62 8.15 -2.57
CA ALA A 144 -0.37 9.17 -2.91
C ALA A 144 -1.59 8.58 -3.63
N ALA A 145 -1.39 7.73 -4.65
CA ALA A 145 -2.49 7.08 -5.37
C ALA A 145 -3.46 6.31 -4.47
N GLY A 146 -2.95 5.66 -3.41
CA GLY A 146 -3.79 4.90 -2.48
C GLY A 146 -4.70 5.82 -1.66
N THR A 147 -4.18 6.95 -1.23
CA THR A 147 -4.91 7.95 -0.45
C THR A 147 -5.95 8.67 -1.29
N GLU A 148 -5.56 9.12 -2.50
CA GLU A 148 -6.44 9.79 -3.46
C GLU A 148 -7.62 8.90 -3.88
N ARG A 149 -7.36 7.64 -4.25
CA ARG A 149 -8.40 6.69 -4.70
C ARG A 149 -9.40 6.33 -3.61
N LEU A 150 -8.99 6.32 -2.36
CA LEU A 150 -9.86 6.03 -1.23
C LEU A 150 -10.57 7.27 -0.69
N GLY A 151 -10.25 8.46 -1.22
CA GLY A 151 -10.88 9.72 -0.79
C GLY A 151 -10.57 10.10 0.65
N HIS A 152 -9.44 9.67 1.20
CA HIS A 152 -9.03 10.07 2.53
C HIS A 152 -8.62 11.55 2.55
N SER A 153 -9.29 12.36 3.37
CA SER A 153 -8.85 13.72 3.65
C SER A 153 -7.54 13.69 4.43
N LEU A 154 -6.61 14.54 4.02
CA LEU A 154 -5.34 14.77 4.70
C LEU A 154 -5.23 16.20 5.26
N GLU A 155 -6.35 16.93 5.38
CA GLU A 155 -6.36 18.33 5.85
C GLU A 155 -5.85 18.51 7.29
N GLU A 156 -5.99 17.46 8.11
CA GLU A 156 -5.52 17.43 9.51
C GLU A 156 -4.05 17.01 9.64
N TYR A 157 -3.38 16.79 8.52
CA TYR A 157 -1.99 16.32 8.45
C TYR A 157 -1.14 17.29 7.64
N ASP A 158 0.16 17.27 7.88
CA ASP A 158 1.14 17.83 6.96
C ASP A 158 1.67 16.70 6.07
N VAL A 159 1.78 17.00 4.77
CA VAL A 159 2.14 16.03 3.76
C VAL A 159 3.33 16.55 2.96
N LYS A 160 4.39 15.75 2.89
CA LYS A 160 5.50 15.97 1.96
C LYS A 160 5.52 14.84 0.95
N GLU A 161 5.19 15.12 -0.31
CA GLU A 161 5.42 14.21 -1.42
C GLU A 161 6.91 14.18 -1.78
N PHE A 162 7.41 13.00 -2.15
CA PHE A 162 8.77 12.81 -2.60
C PHE A 162 8.81 12.67 -4.12
N GLU A 163 9.73 13.38 -4.72
CA GLU A 163 10.04 13.17 -6.13
C GLU A 163 10.74 11.81 -6.33
N PRO A 164 10.63 11.18 -7.52
CA PRO A 164 11.21 9.86 -7.78
C PRO A 164 12.71 9.75 -7.52
N TRP A 165 13.45 10.85 -7.65
CA TRP A 165 14.89 10.89 -7.34
C TRP A 165 15.20 11.03 -5.84
N GLU A 166 14.24 11.50 -5.03
CA GLU A 166 14.36 11.55 -3.57
C GLU A 166 14.03 10.19 -2.97
N LEU A 167 12.88 9.64 -3.33
CA LEU A 167 12.40 8.35 -2.86
C LEU A 167 11.81 7.56 -4.02
N LEU A 168 12.57 6.57 -4.51
CA LEU A 168 12.17 5.74 -5.63
C LEU A 168 10.80 5.10 -5.36
N PRO A 169 9.78 5.31 -6.22
CA PRO A 169 8.45 4.73 -6.05
C PRO A 169 8.42 3.22 -6.29
N ALA A 170 7.29 2.58 -5.96
CA ALA A 170 7.06 1.16 -6.21
C ALA A 170 6.77 0.87 -7.68
#